data_cc86cf67dfe3097154ae8a7d89d96929
#
_entry.id   cc86cf67dfe3097154ae8a7d89d96929
#
_cell.length_a   1.000
_cell.length_b   1.000
_cell.length_c   1.000
_cell.angle_alpha   90.00
_cell.angle_beta   90.00
_cell.angle_gamma   90.00
#
_symmetry.space_group_name_H-M   'P 1'
#
loop_
_entity.id
_entity.type
_entity.pdbx_description
1 polymer ?
#
loop_
_entity_poly.entity_id
_entity_poly.type
_entity_poly.pdbx_seq_one_letter_code
_entity_poly.pdbx_strand_id
1 'polypeptide(L)'
;MHTLSPEQPTSAPAKGVGFGGAGPVRLRRSTVVALVLAFTAGYASAPHAEDSRDPSRFTYARLYCGPEGDTHFQDVTAELGKTNFAPPAPPIYIGSDFPASRAFFGGFDASWGARDLENRLNHPTPAVQLGIVLQGVFSITTTDGETRRLPPGSVFRLEDTSPCKGHITVVGDQTAFLMFVR
;
A
#
# COMPACT_ATOMS: atom_id res chain seq x y z
N MET A 1 43.37 -24.32 -5.67
CA MET A 1 43.17 -24.19 -7.13
C MET A 1 42.41 -25.42 -7.61
N HIS A 2 41.09 -25.32 -7.70
CA HIS A 2 40.27 -26.26 -8.46
C HIS A 2 39.13 -25.46 -9.11
N THR A 3 39.26 -25.29 -10.41
CA THR A 3 38.27 -24.68 -11.31
C THR A 3 37.25 -25.74 -11.67
N LEU A 4 35.97 -25.51 -11.41
CA LEU A 4 34.85 -26.28 -11.96
C LEU A 4 34.17 -25.47 -13.04
N SER A 5 34.23 -25.98 -14.29
CA SER A 5 33.49 -25.49 -15.44
C SER A 5 32.00 -25.93 -15.37
N PRO A 6 31.05 -25.12 -15.87
CA PRO A 6 29.66 -25.53 -15.98
C PRO A 6 29.40 -26.35 -17.26
N GLU A 7 28.73 -27.49 -17.11
CA GLU A 7 28.21 -28.33 -18.19
C GLU A 7 26.96 -27.69 -18.84
N GLN A 8 26.95 -27.67 -20.17
CA GLN A 8 25.77 -27.32 -20.98
C GLN A 8 24.90 -28.55 -21.26
N PRO A 9 23.57 -28.45 -21.21
CA PRO A 9 22.69 -29.53 -21.66
C PRO A 9 22.48 -29.52 -23.17
N THR A 10 22.66 -30.67 -23.77
CA THR A 10 22.47 -31.02 -25.17
C THR A 10 20.99 -31.03 -25.57
N SER A 11 20.69 -30.46 -26.72
CA SER A 11 19.37 -30.46 -27.38
C SER A 11 19.09 -31.75 -28.09
N ALA A 12 17.89 -32.33 -27.90
CA ALA A 12 17.33 -33.46 -28.65
C ALA A 12 16.41 -32.98 -29.81
N PRO A 13 16.33 -33.72 -30.94
CA PRO A 13 15.62 -33.24 -32.12
C PRO A 13 14.11 -33.54 -32.10
N ALA A 14 13.34 -32.58 -32.66
CA ALA A 14 11.90 -32.68 -32.84
C ALA A 14 11.50 -33.67 -33.92
N LYS A 15 10.54 -34.55 -33.59
CA LYS A 15 9.85 -35.41 -34.57
C LYS A 15 8.64 -34.66 -35.14
N GLY A 16 8.61 -34.56 -36.48
CA GLY A 16 7.47 -34.04 -37.23
C GLY A 16 6.25 -34.96 -37.18
N VAL A 17 5.07 -34.36 -37.07
CA VAL A 17 3.77 -35.03 -37.19
C VAL A 17 2.96 -34.39 -38.30
N GLY A 18 2.41 -35.24 -39.17
CA GLY A 18 1.85 -34.95 -40.47
C GLY A 18 0.51 -34.19 -40.44
N PHE A 19 0.28 -33.49 -41.55
CA PHE A 19 -0.95 -32.78 -41.88
C PHE A 19 -2.07 -33.75 -42.26
N GLY A 20 -3.20 -33.74 -41.51
CA GLY A 20 -4.46 -34.35 -41.85
C GLY A 20 -5.48 -33.26 -42.20
N GLY A 21 -6.12 -33.38 -43.35
CA GLY A 21 -7.02 -32.38 -43.94
C GLY A 21 -8.29 -32.11 -43.14
N ALA A 22 -8.67 -30.86 -43.10
CA ALA A 22 -9.89 -30.36 -42.46
C ALA A 22 -10.95 -30.09 -43.52
N GLY A 23 -12.12 -30.73 -43.41
CA GLY A 23 -13.33 -30.39 -44.13
C GLY A 23 -14.04 -29.16 -43.52
N PRO A 24 -14.95 -28.51 -44.27
CA PRO A 24 -15.55 -27.25 -43.81
C PRO A 24 -16.64 -27.48 -42.74
N VAL A 25 -16.41 -26.99 -41.55
CA VAL A 25 -17.42 -26.93 -40.48
C VAL A 25 -18.32 -25.71 -40.68
N ARG A 26 -19.62 -25.97 -40.95
CA ARG A 26 -20.64 -24.91 -40.95
C ARG A 26 -20.88 -24.40 -39.53
N LEU A 27 -20.49 -23.15 -39.26
CA LEU A 27 -20.79 -22.46 -38.02
C LEU A 27 -22.26 -22.01 -37.98
N ARG A 28 -23.05 -22.64 -37.13
CA ARG A 28 -24.37 -22.09 -36.73
C ARG A 28 -24.13 -20.92 -35.80
N ARG A 29 -24.60 -19.72 -36.20
CA ARG A 29 -24.63 -18.55 -35.35
C ARG A 29 -25.66 -18.75 -34.24
N SER A 30 -25.22 -19.14 -33.05
CA SER A 30 -26.00 -19.01 -31.82
C SER A 30 -25.62 -17.71 -31.16
N THR A 31 -26.56 -16.76 -31.11
CA THR A 31 -26.43 -15.50 -30.39
C THR A 31 -26.49 -15.83 -28.89
N VAL A 32 -25.33 -15.93 -28.24
CA VAL A 32 -25.25 -15.97 -26.79
C VAL A 32 -25.24 -14.52 -26.29
N VAL A 33 -26.37 -14.07 -25.76
CA VAL A 33 -26.42 -12.81 -25.00
C VAL A 33 -25.76 -13.07 -23.66
N ALA A 34 -24.50 -12.70 -23.54
CA ALA A 34 -23.81 -12.69 -22.27
C ALA A 34 -24.27 -11.50 -21.43
N LEU A 35 -25.11 -11.78 -20.44
CA LEU A 35 -25.50 -10.81 -19.43
C LEU A 35 -24.28 -10.59 -18.50
N VAL A 36 -23.49 -9.53 -18.76
CA VAL A 36 -22.40 -9.12 -17.88
C VAL A 36 -23.03 -8.37 -16.71
N LEU A 37 -23.27 -9.09 -15.61
CA LEU A 37 -23.54 -8.48 -14.31
C LEU A 37 -22.22 -7.88 -13.78
N ALA A 38 -22.04 -6.58 -14.01
CA ALA A 38 -20.98 -5.81 -13.36
C ALA A 38 -21.30 -5.69 -11.86
N PHE A 39 -20.71 -6.53 -11.05
CA PHE A 39 -20.61 -6.30 -9.61
C PHE A 39 -19.64 -5.13 -9.39
N THR A 40 -20.17 -3.92 -9.31
CA THR A 40 -19.44 -2.79 -8.74
C THR A 40 -19.42 -2.98 -7.22
N ALA A 41 -18.46 -3.72 -6.71
CA ALA A 41 -18.10 -3.64 -5.30
C ALA A 41 -17.68 -2.18 -5.06
N GLY A 42 -18.54 -1.43 -4.38
CA GLY A 42 -18.22 -0.07 -3.96
C GLY A 42 -17.07 -0.13 -2.95
N TYR A 43 -15.85 0.01 -3.43
CA TYR A 43 -14.73 0.36 -2.57
C TYR A 43 -15.00 1.79 -2.11
N ALA A 44 -15.36 1.95 -0.85
CA ALA A 44 -15.27 3.25 -0.20
C ALA A 44 -13.79 3.65 -0.26
N SER A 45 -13.42 4.46 -1.25
CA SER A 45 -12.13 5.13 -1.26
C SER A 45 -12.09 5.95 0.02
N ALA A 46 -11.08 5.70 0.87
CA ALA A 46 -10.74 6.65 1.92
C ALA A 46 -10.67 8.03 1.25
N PRO A 47 -11.13 9.09 1.92
CA PRO A 47 -11.01 10.41 1.35
C PRO A 47 -9.54 10.58 1.00
N HIS A 48 -9.23 10.58 -0.30
CA HIS A 48 -7.99 11.16 -0.76
C HIS A 48 -7.96 12.52 -0.10
N ALA A 49 -6.77 13.00 0.28
CA ALA A 49 -6.59 14.40 0.58
C ALA A 49 -7.06 15.17 -0.68
N GLU A 50 -8.38 15.26 -0.85
CA GLU A 50 -8.99 16.06 -1.89
C GLU A 50 -8.55 17.46 -1.57
N ASP A 51 -7.55 17.91 -2.35
CA ASP A 51 -7.34 19.28 -2.73
C ASP A 51 -7.79 20.25 -1.63
N SER A 52 -7.11 20.18 -0.50
CA SER A 52 -7.22 21.19 0.54
C SER A 52 -6.70 22.47 -0.10
N ARG A 53 -7.61 23.21 -0.78
CA ARG A 53 -7.34 24.53 -1.37
C ARG A 53 -6.87 25.53 -0.32
N ASP A 54 -6.97 25.14 0.94
CA ASP A 54 -6.49 25.89 2.10
C ASP A 54 -5.14 25.33 2.57
N PRO A 55 -4.03 26.01 2.25
CA PRO A 55 -2.69 25.57 2.64
C PRO A 55 -2.42 25.68 4.14
N SER A 56 -3.36 26.23 4.93
CA SER A 56 -3.24 26.33 6.38
C SER A 56 -3.67 25.05 7.12
N ARG A 57 -4.13 24.02 6.42
CA ARG A 57 -4.64 22.78 7.04
C ARG A 57 -4.11 21.55 6.31
N PHE A 58 -3.68 20.54 7.08
CA PHE A 58 -3.25 19.26 6.54
C PHE A 58 -3.85 18.11 7.35
N THR A 59 -4.55 17.20 6.68
CA THR A 59 -5.17 16.05 7.33
C THR A 59 -4.38 14.77 7.05
N TYR A 60 -4.14 13.98 8.09
CA TYR A 60 -3.47 12.69 8.02
C TYR A 60 -4.17 11.63 8.87
N ALA A 61 -3.96 10.35 8.55
CA ALA A 61 -4.49 9.25 9.32
C ALA A 61 -3.62 9.00 10.57
N ARG A 62 -4.25 8.83 11.72
CA ARG A 62 -3.63 8.37 12.96
C ARG A 62 -4.15 6.99 13.30
N LEU A 63 -3.25 6.04 13.53
CA LEU A 63 -3.56 4.73 14.07
C LEU A 63 -3.12 4.72 15.54
N TYR A 64 -4.04 4.51 16.45
CA TYR A 64 -3.79 4.60 17.89
C TYR A 64 -4.36 3.40 18.65
N CYS A 65 -3.92 3.23 19.89
CA CYS A 65 -4.34 2.17 20.80
C CYS A 65 -5.43 2.66 21.74
N GLY A 66 -6.52 1.94 21.78
CA GLY A 66 -7.56 2.13 22.80
C GLY A 66 -7.17 1.53 24.17
N PRO A 67 -7.98 1.77 25.22
CA PRO A 67 -7.65 1.33 26.58
C PRO A 67 -7.59 -0.20 26.75
N GLU A 68 -8.25 -0.97 25.89
CA GLU A 68 -8.24 -2.44 25.91
C GLU A 68 -7.18 -3.06 24.98
N GLY A 69 -6.31 -2.21 24.43
CA GLY A 69 -5.26 -2.61 23.50
C GLY A 69 -5.71 -2.77 22.05
N ASP A 70 -6.99 -2.57 21.74
CA ASP A 70 -7.49 -2.55 20.38
C ASP A 70 -7.02 -1.30 19.63
N THR A 71 -6.84 -1.44 18.33
CA THR A 71 -6.34 -0.36 17.48
C THR A 71 -7.46 0.23 16.62
N HIS A 72 -7.36 1.52 16.40
CA HIS A 72 -8.37 2.32 15.72
C HIS A 72 -7.73 3.36 14.82
N PHE A 73 -8.46 3.80 13.80
CA PHE A 73 -8.09 4.97 13.01
C PHE A 73 -8.77 6.24 13.51
N GLN A 74 -8.11 7.36 13.30
CA GLN A 74 -8.61 8.72 13.49
C GLN A 74 -8.05 9.61 12.41
N ASP A 75 -8.87 10.52 11.85
CA ASP A 75 -8.37 11.59 11.02
C ASP A 75 -7.96 12.77 11.89
N VAL A 76 -6.73 13.22 11.73
CA VAL A 76 -6.15 14.36 12.48
C VAL A 76 -5.87 15.48 11.50
N THR A 77 -6.39 16.67 11.78
CA THR A 77 -6.09 17.87 11.01
C THR A 77 -5.05 18.72 11.76
N ALA A 78 -3.89 18.92 11.14
CA ALA A 78 -2.88 19.84 11.60
C ALA A 78 -3.18 21.25 11.09
N GLU A 79 -3.19 22.23 11.97
CA GLU A 79 -3.28 23.65 11.61
C GLU A 79 -1.87 24.18 11.35
N LEU A 80 -1.69 24.89 10.22
CA LEU A 80 -0.41 25.41 9.75
C LEU A 80 -0.42 26.95 9.80
N GLY A 81 0.55 27.55 10.47
CA GLY A 81 0.70 29.00 10.58
C GLY A 81 1.54 29.59 9.45
N LYS A 82 1.13 30.74 8.91
CA LYS A 82 1.91 31.45 7.90
C LYS A 82 3.19 32.04 8.50
N THR A 83 4.35 31.70 7.94
CA THR A 83 5.67 32.00 8.50
C THR A 83 6.66 32.45 7.42
N ASN A 84 7.48 33.45 7.73
CA ASN A 84 8.64 33.86 6.92
C ASN A 84 9.80 32.89 7.17
N PHE A 85 9.75 31.71 6.57
CA PHE A 85 10.69 30.62 6.85
C PHE A 85 12.09 30.86 6.26
N ALA A 86 12.16 31.34 5.02
CA ALA A 86 13.43 31.50 4.29
C ALA A 86 13.47 32.77 3.44
N PRO A 87 13.55 33.99 4.02
CA PRO A 87 13.64 35.22 3.26
C PRO A 87 14.85 35.21 2.29
N PRO A 88 14.74 35.73 1.06
CA PRO A 88 13.64 36.54 0.51
C PRO A 88 12.50 35.72 -0.13
N ALA A 89 12.46 34.40 0.04
CA ALA A 89 11.34 33.58 -0.47
C ALA A 89 10.02 34.03 0.16
N PRO A 90 8.88 33.89 -0.56
CA PRO A 90 7.56 34.18 0.01
C PRO A 90 7.27 33.33 1.25
N PRO A 91 6.42 33.84 2.19
CA PRO A 91 6.00 33.06 3.36
C PRO A 91 5.34 31.73 2.97
N ILE A 92 5.58 30.70 3.79
CA ILE A 92 4.96 29.38 3.70
C ILE A 92 4.12 29.10 4.93
N TYR A 93 3.32 28.03 4.92
CA TYR A 93 2.56 27.56 6.07
C TYR A 93 3.32 26.41 6.75
N ILE A 94 3.54 26.53 8.06
CA ILE A 94 4.27 25.56 8.88
C ILE A 94 3.40 25.18 10.08
N GLY A 95 3.28 23.87 10.32
CA GLY A 95 2.65 23.31 11.51
C GLY A 95 3.61 23.18 12.69
N SER A 96 3.14 22.55 13.74
CA SER A 96 3.98 22.16 14.87
C SER A 96 5.03 21.16 14.44
N ASP A 97 6.21 21.24 15.05
CA ASP A 97 7.28 20.29 14.82
C ASP A 97 6.84 18.87 15.22
N PHE A 98 7.23 17.91 14.41
CA PHE A 98 7.13 16.49 14.75
C PHE A 98 8.49 16.07 15.32
N PRO A 99 8.59 15.76 16.63
CA PRO A 99 9.86 15.34 17.20
C PRO A 99 10.33 14.06 16.54
N ALA A 100 11.49 14.11 15.90
CA ALA A 100 12.05 12.99 15.17
C ALA A 100 13.55 12.87 15.45
N SER A 101 14.01 11.64 15.70
CA SER A 101 15.42 11.31 15.88
C SER A 101 16.05 10.72 14.63
N ARG A 102 15.25 10.16 13.73
CA ARG A 102 15.72 9.52 12.50
C ARG A 102 14.65 9.44 11.42
N ALA A 103 15.10 9.48 10.18
CA ALA A 103 14.28 9.17 9.01
C ALA A 103 14.98 8.11 8.16
N PHE A 104 14.21 7.21 7.54
CA PHE A 104 14.75 6.15 6.70
C PHE A 104 13.70 5.67 5.69
N PHE A 105 14.16 5.06 4.60
CA PHE A 105 13.30 4.45 3.60
C PHE A 105 13.06 2.97 3.91
N GLY A 106 11.84 2.52 3.70
CA GLY A 106 11.45 1.11 3.70
C GLY A 106 10.97 0.70 2.32
N GLY A 107 11.49 -0.41 1.80
CA GLY A 107 11.02 -1.05 0.58
C GLY A 107 10.29 -2.34 0.90
N PHE A 108 9.21 -2.63 0.17
CA PHE A 108 8.33 -3.77 0.40
C PHE A 108 8.07 -4.48 -0.92
N ASP A 109 8.17 -5.80 -0.90
CA ASP A 109 7.79 -6.61 -2.05
C ASP A 109 6.29 -6.53 -2.34
N ALA A 110 5.92 -6.79 -3.59
CA ALA A 110 4.53 -6.94 -3.98
C ALA A 110 3.84 -7.99 -3.09
N SER A 111 2.62 -7.69 -2.65
CA SER A 111 1.81 -8.57 -1.78
C SER A 111 2.43 -8.87 -0.41
N TRP A 112 3.41 -8.07 0.04
CA TRP A 112 3.94 -8.19 1.40
C TRP A 112 2.80 -8.09 2.43
N GLY A 113 2.81 -8.95 3.44
CA GLY A 113 1.78 -9.00 4.48
C GLY A 113 0.46 -9.69 4.08
N ALA A 114 0.30 -10.17 2.84
CA ALA A 114 -0.93 -10.84 2.43
C ALA A 114 -1.23 -12.08 3.28
N ARG A 115 -0.21 -12.86 3.65
CA ARG A 115 -0.35 -14.03 4.55
C ARG A 115 -0.73 -13.62 5.98
N ASP A 116 -0.29 -12.46 6.44
CA ASP A 116 -0.64 -11.95 7.76
C ASP A 116 -2.13 -11.60 7.80
N LEU A 117 -2.67 -11.04 6.72
CA LEU A 117 -4.10 -10.78 6.59
C LEU A 117 -4.91 -12.10 6.59
N GLU A 118 -4.50 -13.10 5.83
CA GLU A 118 -5.16 -14.42 5.78
C GLU A 118 -5.18 -15.09 7.15
N ASN A 119 -4.09 -15.00 7.91
CA ASN A 119 -3.94 -15.62 9.23
C ASN A 119 -4.31 -14.69 10.40
N ARG A 120 -4.74 -13.46 10.14
CA ARG A 120 -5.06 -12.43 11.14
C ARG A 120 -3.91 -12.16 12.11
N LEU A 121 -2.70 -12.09 11.59
CA LEU A 121 -1.48 -11.86 12.37
C LEU A 121 -1.20 -10.36 12.48
N ASN A 122 -1.72 -9.75 13.53
CA ASN A 122 -1.43 -8.35 13.84
C ASN A 122 -0.01 -8.21 14.40
N HIS A 123 0.59 -7.05 14.14
CA HIS A 123 1.87 -6.67 14.74
C HIS A 123 1.82 -5.22 15.21
N PRO A 124 2.29 -4.93 16.44
CA PRO A 124 2.40 -3.55 16.91
C PRO A 124 3.55 -2.83 16.19
N THR A 125 3.42 -1.52 16.07
CA THR A 125 4.54 -0.72 15.56
C THR A 125 5.72 -0.71 16.54
N PRO A 126 6.97 -0.79 16.09
CA PRO A 126 8.13 -0.88 17.00
C PRO A 126 8.40 0.43 17.75
N ALA A 127 7.95 1.56 17.24
CA ALA A 127 8.01 2.88 17.86
C ALA A 127 6.99 3.80 17.23
N VAL A 128 6.56 4.85 17.93
CA VAL A 128 5.73 5.92 17.35
C VAL A 128 6.46 6.51 16.15
N GLN A 129 5.79 6.55 15.00
CA GLN A 129 6.39 7.01 13.76
C GLN A 129 5.37 7.56 12.76
N LEU A 130 5.83 8.45 11.87
CA LEU A 130 5.11 8.78 10.65
C LEU A 130 5.53 7.86 9.52
N GLY A 131 4.56 7.44 8.70
CA GLY A 131 4.78 6.84 7.39
C GLY A 131 4.32 7.79 6.30
N ILE A 132 5.12 7.94 5.28
CA ILE A 132 4.80 8.72 4.07
C ILE A 132 4.91 7.77 2.89
N VAL A 133 3.80 7.51 2.20
CA VAL A 133 3.80 6.62 1.03
C VAL A 133 4.42 7.34 -0.15
N LEU A 134 5.54 6.83 -0.65
CA LEU A 134 6.25 7.37 -1.80
C LEU A 134 5.83 6.69 -3.10
N GLN A 135 5.64 5.36 -3.07
CA GLN A 135 5.28 4.55 -4.21
C GLN A 135 4.51 3.31 -3.79
N GLY A 136 3.68 2.77 -4.68
CA GLY A 136 2.83 1.62 -4.42
C GLY A 136 1.62 1.98 -3.56
N VAL A 137 0.94 0.98 -3.05
CA VAL A 137 -0.26 1.15 -2.22
C VAL A 137 -0.16 0.26 -1.01
N PHE A 138 -0.43 0.82 0.14
CA PHE A 138 -0.56 0.08 1.39
C PHE A 138 -2.03 0.01 1.81
N SER A 139 -2.43 -1.11 2.38
CA SER A 139 -3.70 -1.27 3.09
C SER A 139 -3.38 -1.64 4.52
N ILE A 140 -3.88 -0.86 5.47
CA ILE A 140 -3.70 -1.11 6.91
C ILE A 140 -5.05 -1.45 7.51
N THR A 141 -5.12 -2.58 8.23
CA THR A 141 -6.32 -3.05 8.92
C THR A 141 -6.08 -3.03 10.42
N THR A 142 -6.93 -2.34 11.16
CA THR A 142 -6.92 -2.25 12.63
C THR A 142 -7.69 -3.42 13.25
N THR A 143 -7.54 -3.64 14.55
CA THR A 143 -8.20 -4.76 15.26
C THR A 143 -9.70 -4.61 15.38
N ASP A 144 -10.24 -3.40 15.26
CA ASP A 144 -11.69 -3.16 15.14
C ASP A 144 -12.28 -3.48 13.76
N GLY A 145 -11.40 -3.83 12.78
CA GLY A 145 -11.77 -4.26 11.44
C GLY A 145 -11.82 -3.13 10.40
N GLU A 146 -11.54 -1.87 10.77
CA GLU A 146 -11.41 -0.79 9.79
C GLU A 146 -10.18 -1.02 8.93
N THR A 147 -10.34 -0.88 7.62
CA THR A 147 -9.22 -0.95 6.65
C THR A 147 -9.10 0.35 5.90
N ARG A 148 -7.92 0.95 5.91
CA ARG A 148 -7.60 2.13 5.10
C ARG A 148 -6.61 1.80 4.01
N ARG A 149 -6.94 2.24 2.79
CA ARG A 149 -6.06 2.16 1.63
C ARG A 149 -5.28 3.46 1.51
N LEU A 150 -3.95 3.36 1.48
CA LEU A 150 -3.00 4.46 1.51
C LEU A 150 -2.19 4.50 0.19
N PRO A 151 -2.60 5.28 -0.81
CA PRO A 151 -1.86 5.48 -2.04
C PRO A 151 -0.65 6.41 -1.85
N PRO A 152 0.20 6.61 -2.89
CA PRO A 152 1.28 7.58 -2.88
C PRO A 152 0.80 8.98 -2.45
N GLY A 153 1.57 9.65 -1.60
CA GLY A 153 1.24 10.93 -0.98
C GLY A 153 0.46 10.81 0.32
N SER A 154 -0.04 9.63 0.70
CA SER A 154 -0.67 9.43 2.01
C SER A 154 0.34 9.60 3.12
N VAL A 155 -0.08 10.32 4.17
CA VAL A 155 0.65 10.43 5.43
C VAL A 155 -0.17 9.77 6.52
N PHE A 156 0.49 8.97 7.35
CA PHE A 156 -0.15 8.31 8.48
C PHE A 156 0.80 8.24 9.67
N ARG A 157 0.24 8.28 10.86
CA ARG A 157 0.97 8.17 12.12
C ARG A 157 0.60 6.87 12.82
N LEU A 158 1.60 6.08 13.17
CA LEU A 158 1.45 4.83 13.91
C LEU A 158 1.83 5.07 15.37
N GLU A 159 0.89 4.80 16.29
CA GLU A 159 1.07 4.95 17.74
C GLU A 159 0.74 3.65 18.50
N ASP A 160 0.45 2.58 17.80
CA ASP A 160 0.07 1.28 18.33
C ASP A 160 1.28 0.45 18.76
N THR A 161 2.16 1.03 19.57
CA THR A 161 3.32 0.32 20.14
C THR A 161 2.87 -0.74 21.16
N SER A 162 3.73 -1.75 21.42
CA SER A 162 3.46 -2.72 22.48
C SER A 162 3.12 -2.02 23.81
N PRO A 163 2.07 -2.45 24.56
CA PRO A 163 1.36 -3.73 24.47
C PRO A 163 0.10 -3.74 23.60
N CYS A 164 -0.10 -2.80 22.67
CA CYS A 164 -1.24 -2.82 21.75
C CYS A 164 -1.28 -4.12 20.93
N LYS A 165 -2.47 -4.53 20.53
CA LYS A 165 -2.68 -5.71 19.68
C LYS A 165 -2.10 -5.52 18.26
N GLY A 166 -1.83 -4.28 17.86
CA GLY A 166 -1.21 -3.94 16.57
C GLY A 166 -2.21 -3.87 15.43
N HIS A 167 -1.67 -3.97 14.22
CA HIS A 167 -2.40 -3.86 12.97
C HIS A 167 -1.86 -4.86 11.94
N ILE A 168 -2.56 -5.01 10.83
CA ILE A 168 -2.08 -5.77 9.68
C ILE A 168 -1.81 -4.77 8.55
N THR A 169 -0.63 -4.85 7.94
CA THR A 169 -0.29 -4.07 6.75
C THR A 169 -0.13 -4.99 5.56
N VAL A 170 -0.76 -4.65 4.45
CA VAL A 170 -0.64 -5.36 3.17
C VAL A 170 -0.21 -4.39 2.08
N VAL A 171 0.75 -4.80 1.29
CA VAL A 171 1.16 -4.10 0.06
C VAL A 171 0.35 -4.63 -1.12
N GLY A 172 0.02 -3.77 -2.07
CA GLY A 172 -0.68 -4.14 -3.30
C GLY A 172 0.15 -5.07 -4.21
N ASP A 173 -0.26 -5.16 -5.46
CA ASP A 173 0.33 -6.04 -6.48
C ASP A 173 1.67 -5.55 -7.06
N GLN A 174 2.15 -4.39 -6.61
CA GLN A 174 3.42 -3.79 -7.00
C GLN A 174 4.30 -3.52 -5.79
N THR A 175 5.61 -3.49 -5.99
CA THR A 175 6.58 -3.04 -4.96
C THR A 175 6.20 -1.66 -4.43
N ALA A 176 6.36 -1.46 -3.15
CA ALA A 176 6.01 -0.20 -2.50
C ALA A 176 7.16 0.36 -1.69
N PHE A 177 7.19 1.69 -1.55
CA PHE A 177 8.19 2.40 -0.77
C PHE A 177 7.53 3.39 0.19
N LEU A 178 8.03 3.39 1.41
CA LEU A 178 7.68 4.35 2.46
C LEU A 178 8.91 5.16 2.89
N MET A 179 8.67 6.38 3.33
CA MET A 179 9.58 7.08 4.22
C MET A 179 9.02 7.02 5.64
N PHE A 180 9.82 6.53 6.57
CA PHE A 180 9.50 6.54 7.99
C PHE A 180 10.24 7.68 8.68
N VAL A 181 9.55 8.35 9.62
CA VAL A 181 10.10 9.41 10.48
C VAL A 181 9.76 9.09 11.93
N ARG A 182 10.79 8.93 12.79
CA ARG A 182 10.64 8.61 14.22
C ARG A 182 11.77 9.14 15.10
#